data_dd7cac933b2480bbbece4593b59dd0cf
#
_entry.id   dd7cac933b2480bbbece4593b59dd0cf
#
_cell.length_a   1.000
_cell.length_b   1.000
_cell.length_c   1.000
_cell.angle_alpha   90.00
_cell.angle_beta   90.00
_cell.angle_gamma   90.00
#
_symmetry.space_group_name_H-M   'P 1'
#
loop_
_entity.id
_entity.type
_entity.pdbx_description
1 polymer ?
#
loop_
_entity_poly.entity_id
_entity_poly.type
_entity_poly.pdbx_seq_one_letter_code
_entity_poly.pdbx_strand_id
1 'polypeptide(L)'
;YMEAMSRRTEKLSVIVAEEGADGDSVPANERPFVRILGEDGSDTGLGFHGVPGGHEFTSFVIGLYNAAGPGQEVDAQIMERIYAIKKPLHIKILVTLACSMCPDLVIAAQKIAAENPQVTAEIYDVMLYPSYQKRYKVMSVPCLVVNDEHVAFGRKTLPELLDYLDEIL
;
A
#
# COMPACT_ATOMS: atom_id res chain seq x y z
N TYR A 1 4.53 -18.56 0.94
CA TYR A 1 4.17 -17.59 1.97
C TYR A 1 2.68 -17.22 1.87
N MET A 2 2.21 -16.63 0.77
CA MET A 2 0.79 -16.28 0.56
C MET A 2 -0.13 -17.52 0.61
N GLU A 3 0.25 -18.62 -0.01
CA GLU A 3 -0.48 -19.88 0.08
C GLU A 3 -0.62 -20.41 1.52
N ALA A 4 0.40 -20.18 2.38
CA ALA A 4 0.32 -20.56 3.78
C ALA A 4 -0.72 -19.73 4.55
N MET A 5 -0.93 -18.48 4.16
CA MET A 5 -1.99 -17.62 4.71
C MET A 5 -3.37 -18.08 4.24
N SER A 6 -3.54 -18.36 2.94
CA SER A 6 -4.85 -18.79 2.40
C SER A 6 -5.33 -20.12 2.99
N ARG A 7 -4.42 -21.01 3.38
CA ARG A 7 -4.77 -22.25 4.09
C ARG A 7 -5.34 -22.05 5.49
N ARG A 8 -5.24 -20.85 6.05
CA ARG A 8 -5.72 -20.52 7.40
C ARG A 8 -7.13 -19.97 7.44
N THR A 9 -7.69 -19.63 6.30
CA THR A 9 -9.04 -19.05 6.19
C THR A 9 -9.64 -19.32 4.83
N GLU A 10 -10.94 -19.59 4.77
CA GLU A 10 -11.69 -19.76 3.53
C GLU A 10 -11.99 -18.40 2.84
N LYS A 11 -11.73 -17.29 3.53
CA LYS A 11 -11.98 -15.93 3.04
C LYS A 11 -10.86 -15.38 2.15
N LEU A 12 -9.75 -16.10 2.03
CA LEU A 12 -8.58 -15.65 1.29
C LEU A 12 -8.18 -16.72 0.27
N SER A 13 -8.14 -16.34 -0.99
CA SER A 13 -7.57 -17.15 -2.08
C SER A 13 -6.30 -16.51 -2.63
N VAL A 14 -5.39 -17.31 -3.15
CA VAL A 14 -4.16 -16.83 -3.78
C VAL A 14 -4.13 -17.30 -5.22
N ILE A 15 -3.98 -16.35 -6.13
CA ILE A 15 -3.77 -16.59 -7.54
C ILE A 15 -2.30 -16.26 -7.83
N VAL A 16 -1.56 -17.25 -8.34
CA VAL A 16 -0.19 -17.01 -8.80
C VAL A 16 -0.26 -16.70 -10.28
N ALA A 17 0.05 -15.45 -10.65
CA ALA A 17 0.14 -15.04 -12.04
C ALA A 17 1.56 -15.29 -12.55
N GLU A 18 1.67 -15.87 -13.73
CA GLU A 18 2.93 -15.99 -14.47
C GLU A 18 3.22 -14.71 -15.25
N GLU A 19 4.50 -14.51 -15.58
CA GLU A 19 4.92 -13.37 -16.40
C GLU A 19 4.23 -13.39 -17.76
N GLY A 20 3.62 -12.25 -18.13
CA GLY A 20 2.90 -12.11 -19.39
C GLY A 20 1.48 -12.67 -19.41
N ALA A 21 0.92 -13.06 -18.25
CA ALA A 21 -0.49 -13.41 -18.15
C ALA A 21 -1.38 -12.21 -18.51
N ASP A 22 -2.55 -12.49 -19.06
CA ASP A 22 -3.53 -11.45 -19.39
C ASP A 22 -3.86 -10.59 -18.15
N GLY A 23 -3.72 -9.28 -18.28
CA GLY A 23 -3.94 -8.32 -17.20
C GLY A 23 -2.71 -8.04 -16.31
N ASP A 24 -1.57 -8.65 -16.59
CA ASP A 24 -0.33 -8.38 -15.88
C ASP A 24 0.28 -7.05 -16.37
N SER A 25 0.08 -6.01 -15.57
CA SER A 25 0.62 -4.66 -15.84
C SER A 25 1.91 -4.35 -15.08
N VAL A 26 2.41 -5.30 -14.27
CA VAL A 26 3.60 -5.07 -13.42
C VAL A 26 4.88 -5.38 -14.18
N PRO A 27 5.77 -4.40 -14.35
CA PRO A 27 7.06 -4.61 -15.02
C PRO A 27 7.88 -5.71 -14.31
N ALA A 28 8.63 -6.50 -15.09
CA ALA A 28 9.47 -7.58 -14.55
C ALA A 28 10.46 -7.12 -13.47
N ASN A 29 10.97 -5.89 -13.59
CA ASN A 29 11.88 -5.28 -12.62
C ASN A 29 11.19 -4.76 -11.34
N GLU A 30 9.87 -4.89 -11.24
CA GLU A 30 9.06 -4.55 -10.05
C GLU A 30 8.48 -5.78 -9.36
N ARG A 31 8.97 -6.97 -9.71
CA ARG A 31 8.59 -8.24 -9.08
C ARG A 31 9.67 -8.70 -8.09
N PRO A 32 9.32 -9.50 -7.06
CA PRO A 32 7.97 -10.03 -6.79
C PRO A 32 6.96 -8.94 -6.38
N PHE A 33 5.71 -9.12 -6.77
CA PHE A 33 4.62 -8.19 -6.49
C PHE A 33 3.40 -8.94 -5.97
N VAL A 34 2.73 -8.40 -4.96
CA VAL A 34 1.47 -8.90 -4.43
C VAL A 34 0.41 -7.81 -4.56
N ARG A 35 -0.67 -8.10 -5.28
CA ARG A 35 -1.84 -7.22 -5.40
C ARG A 35 -2.99 -7.79 -4.59
N ILE A 36 -3.71 -6.93 -3.89
CA ILE A 36 -4.94 -7.30 -3.20
C ILE A 36 -6.11 -6.99 -4.13
N LEU A 37 -6.91 -8.01 -4.40
CA LEU A 37 -8.13 -7.90 -5.20
C LEU A 37 -9.35 -8.07 -4.31
N GLY A 38 -10.46 -7.43 -4.68
CA GLY A 38 -11.76 -7.67 -4.09
C GLY A 38 -12.29 -9.08 -4.40
N GLU A 39 -13.40 -9.48 -3.76
CA GLU A 39 -14.04 -10.77 -3.98
C GLU A 39 -14.52 -10.93 -5.43
N ASP A 40 -14.90 -9.85 -6.07
CA ASP A 40 -15.32 -9.78 -7.47
C ASP A 40 -14.16 -9.69 -8.48
N GLY A 41 -12.90 -9.75 -7.99
CA GLY A 41 -11.69 -9.58 -8.79
C GLY A 41 -11.32 -8.14 -9.11
N SER A 42 -12.04 -7.15 -8.57
CA SER A 42 -11.72 -5.74 -8.75
C SER A 42 -10.40 -5.37 -8.06
N ASP A 43 -9.67 -4.42 -8.64
CA ASP A 43 -8.45 -3.89 -8.05
C ASP A 43 -8.79 -2.98 -6.86
N THR A 44 -8.25 -3.30 -5.70
CA THR A 44 -8.43 -2.48 -4.48
C THR A 44 -7.49 -1.30 -4.40
N GLY A 45 -6.56 -1.16 -5.34
CA GLY A 45 -5.49 -0.15 -5.30
C GLY A 45 -4.36 -0.47 -4.31
N LEU A 46 -4.38 -1.65 -3.69
CA LEU A 46 -3.39 -2.07 -2.70
C LEU A 46 -2.36 -3.03 -3.30
N GLY A 47 -1.09 -2.65 -3.25
CA GLY A 47 0.00 -3.47 -3.78
C GLY A 47 1.23 -3.48 -2.88
N PHE A 48 2.00 -4.57 -2.95
CA PHE A 48 3.28 -4.70 -2.26
C PHE A 48 4.34 -5.25 -3.21
N HIS A 49 5.35 -4.45 -3.51
CA HIS A 49 6.51 -4.83 -4.29
C HIS A 49 7.59 -5.38 -3.36
N GLY A 50 7.77 -6.69 -3.41
CA GLY A 50 8.56 -7.49 -2.50
C GLY A 50 7.72 -8.58 -1.83
N VAL A 51 8.23 -9.12 -0.75
CA VAL A 51 7.51 -10.10 0.10
C VAL A 51 7.11 -9.41 1.39
N PRO A 52 5.79 -9.22 1.66
CA PRO A 52 5.33 -8.54 2.86
C PRO A 52 5.64 -9.37 4.11
N GLY A 53 6.79 -9.10 4.70
CA GLY A 53 7.34 -9.79 5.86
C GLY A 53 7.92 -8.82 6.89
N GLY A 54 8.62 -9.34 7.90
CA GLY A 54 9.17 -8.52 8.96
C GLY A 54 8.10 -7.64 9.63
N HIS A 55 8.41 -6.36 9.82
CA HIS A 55 7.45 -5.41 10.40
C HIS A 55 6.26 -5.13 9.47
N GLU A 56 6.41 -5.31 8.15
CA GLU A 56 5.34 -5.08 7.18
C GLU A 56 4.34 -6.25 7.07
N PHE A 57 4.57 -7.36 7.75
CA PHE A 57 3.59 -8.44 7.79
C PHE A 57 2.26 -7.98 8.41
N THR A 58 2.33 -7.25 9.52
CA THR A 58 1.14 -6.74 10.21
C THR A 58 0.40 -5.72 9.36
N SER A 59 1.10 -4.76 8.76
CA SER A 59 0.48 -3.76 7.87
C SER A 59 -0.19 -4.42 6.66
N PHE A 60 0.42 -5.46 6.08
CA PHE A 60 -0.17 -6.21 4.98
C PHE A 60 -1.46 -6.93 5.40
N VAL A 61 -1.48 -7.59 6.57
CA VAL A 61 -2.69 -8.25 7.10
C VAL A 61 -3.80 -7.24 7.38
N ILE A 62 -3.46 -6.06 7.91
CA ILE A 62 -4.42 -4.97 8.11
C ILE A 62 -4.94 -4.44 6.78
N GLY A 63 -4.10 -4.35 5.75
CA GLY A 63 -4.51 -4.01 4.39
C GLY A 63 -5.54 -4.99 3.83
N LEU A 64 -5.31 -6.30 3.98
CA LEU A 64 -6.30 -7.33 3.63
C LEU A 64 -7.62 -7.15 4.38
N TYR A 65 -7.56 -6.88 5.68
CA TYR A 65 -8.74 -6.64 6.50
C TYR A 65 -9.52 -5.40 6.08
N ASN A 66 -8.83 -4.32 5.72
CA ASN A 66 -9.46 -3.10 5.20
C ASN A 66 -10.11 -3.32 3.83
N ALA A 67 -9.47 -4.10 2.96
CA ALA A 67 -9.98 -4.39 1.63
C ALA A 67 -11.17 -5.36 1.62
N ALA A 68 -11.16 -6.36 2.51
CA ALA A 68 -12.22 -7.37 2.60
C ALA A 68 -13.40 -6.96 3.47
N GLY A 69 -13.23 -5.89 4.29
CA GLY A 69 -14.20 -5.44 5.27
C GLY A 69 -14.38 -6.40 6.48
N PRO A 70 -14.91 -5.86 7.59
CA PRO A 70 -15.46 -4.53 7.79
C PRO A 70 -14.39 -3.41 7.84
N GLY A 71 -13.09 -3.76 7.88
CA GLY A 71 -12.00 -2.81 7.97
C GLY A 71 -11.84 -2.17 9.35
N GLN A 72 -10.79 -1.37 9.48
CA GLN A 72 -10.55 -0.59 10.70
C GLN A 72 -11.61 0.50 10.84
N GLU A 73 -12.18 0.62 12.04
CA GLU A 73 -13.04 1.74 12.38
C GLU A 73 -12.21 3.03 12.44
N VAL A 74 -12.73 4.08 11.84
CA VAL A 74 -12.16 5.43 11.89
C VAL A 74 -13.26 6.44 12.12
N ASP A 75 -12.89 7.60 12.64
CA ASP A 75 -13.81 8.70 12.90
C ASP A 75 -14.52 9.16 11.61
N ALA A 76 -15.80 9.56 11.72
CA ALA A 76 -16.60 10.01 10.59
C ALA A 76 -15.99 11.21 9.85
N GLN A 77 -15.33 12.12 10.57
CA GLN A 77 -14.65 13.27 9.96
C GLN A 77 -13.45 12.83 9.11
N ILE A 78 -12.73 11.80 9.55
CA ILE A 78 -11.64 11.20 8.78
C ILE A 78 -12.18 10.55 7.51
N MET A 79 -13.29 9.81 7.61
CA MET A 79 -13.94 9.19 6.44
C MET A 79 -14.41 10.24 5.43
N GLU A 80 -14.99 11.35 5.89
CA GLU A 80 -15.38 12.46 5.01
C GLU A 80 -14.19 13.03 4.23
N ARG A 81 -13.03 13.20 4.88
CA ARG A 81 -11.80 13.65 4.22
C ARG A 81 -11.31 12.66 3.18
N ILE A 82 -11.32 11.36 3.50
CA ILE A 82 -10.95 10.32 2.54
C ILE A 82 -11.87 10.38 1.30
N TYR A 83 -13.18 10.48 1.50
CA TYR A 83 -14.14 10.56 0.40
C TYR A 83 -14.12 11.89 -0.36
N ALA A 84 -13.51 12.93 0.20
CA ALA A 84 -13.31 14.20 -0.47
C ALA A 84 -12.24 14.17 -1.57
N ILE A 85 -11.35 13.18 -1.58
CA ILE A 85 -10.36 12.98 -2.63
C ILE A 85 -11.09 12.54 -3.92
N LYS A 86 -11.16 13.43 -4.92
CA LYS A 86 -11.91 13.18 -6.17
C LYS A 86 -11.04 12.96 -7.39
N LYS A 87 -9.74 13.23 -7.28
CA LYS A 87 -8.77 13.03 -8.35
C LYS A 87 -7.95 11.78 -8.11
N PRO A 88 -7.48 11.11 -9.18
CA PRO A 88 -6.55 10.01 -9.02
C PRO A 88 -5.34 10.40 -8.17
N LEU A 89 -5.05 9.57 -7.17
CA LEU A 89 -3.98 9.78 -6.22
C LEU A 89 -3.15 8.50 -6.09
N HIS A 90 -1.88 8.59 -6.45
CA HIS A 90 -0.96 7.46 -6.38
C HIS A 90 0.01 7.66 -5.21
N ILE A 91 -0.14 6.83 -4.18
CA ILE A 91 0.74 6.82 -3.00
C ILE A 91 1.72 5.67 -3.12
N LYS A 92 3.01 5.97 -3.10
CA LYS A 92 4.07 4.98 -2.95
C LYS A 92 4.74 5.16 -1.60
N ILE A 93 4.98 4.06 -0.90
CA ILE A 93 5.70 4.07 0.37
C ILE A 93 6.92 3.17 0.25
N LEU A 94 8.07 3.78 0.41
CA LEU A 94 9.35 3.09 0.37
C LEU A 94 9.73 2.70 1.79
N VAL A 95 9.94 1.40 2.00
CA VAL A 95 10.16 0.78 3.33
C VAL A 95 11.38 -0.12 3.32
N THR A 96 11.80 -0.56 4.49
CA THR A 96 12.58 -1.79 4.68
C THR A 96 11.85 -2.70 5.66
N LEU A 97 11.96 -4.01 5.50
CA LEU A 97 11.26 -4.97 6.36
C LEU A 97 11.71 -4.94 7.83
N ALA A 98 12.89 -4.33 8.11
CA ALA A 98 13.40 -4.12 9.45
C ALA A 98 12.96 -2.79 10.10
N CYS A 99 12.23 -1.95 9.38
CA CYS A 99 11.80 -0.63 9.84
C CYS A 99 10.57 -0.74 10.75
N SER A 100 10.72 -0.48 12.04
CA SER A 100 9.60 -0.51 13.01
C SER A 100 8.66 0.69 12.91
N MET A 101 9.05 1.76 12.23
CA MET A 101 8.28 3.00 12.06
C MET A 101 7.45 3.02 10.77
N CYS A 102 7.76 2.12 9.83
CA CYS A 102 7.13 2.08 8.52
C CYS A 102 5.66 1.64 8.54
N PRO A 103 5.25 0.64 9.35
CA PRO A 103 3.89 0.12 9.34
C PRO A 103 2.79 1.16 9.56
N ASP A 104 3.02 2.17 10.38
CA ASP A 104 1.99 3.19 10.66
C ASP A 104 1.61 3.98 9.41
N LEU A 105 2.61 4.41 8.62
CA LEU A 105 2.36 5.12 7.37
C LEU A 105 1.75 4.19 6.32
N VAL A 106 2.22 2.93 6.25
CA VAL A 106 1.67 1.92 5.34
C VAL A 106 0.20 1.67 5.63
N ILE A 107 -0.16 1.42 6.90
CA ILE A 107 -1.55 1.20 7.32
C ILE A 107 -2.43 2.41 6.99
N ALA A 108 -1.94 3.63 7.26
CA ALA A 108 -2.67 4.85 6.94
C ALA A 108 -2.97 4.99 5.44
N ALA A 109 -1.97 4.79 4.58
CA ALA A 109 -2.16 4.87 3.13
C ALA A 109 -3.07 3.76 2.59
N GLN A 110 -2.89 2.53 3.08
CA GLN A 110 -3.76 1.41 2.71
C GLN A 110 -5.22 1.64 3.14
N LYS A 111 -5.46 2.27 4.30
CA LYS A 111 -6.81 2.62 4.73
C LYS A 111 -7.46 3.61 3.77
N ILE A 112 -6.74 4.64 3.35
CA ILE A 112 -7.25 5.62 2.37
C ILE A 112 -7.59 4.93 1.05
N ALA A 113 -6.69 4.09 0.52
CA ALA A 113 -6.90 3.41 -0.75
C ALA A 113 -8.05 2.38 -0.69
N ALA A 114 -8.19 1.63 0.41
CA ALA A 114 -9.29 0.68 0.59
C ALA A 114 -10.68 1.35 0.63
N GLU A 115 -10.76 2.61 1.10
CA GLU A 115 -12.01 3.36 1.20
C GLU A 115 -12.31 4.24 -0.02
N ASN A 116 -11.30 4.55 -0.83
CA ASN A 116 -11.49 5.46 -1.95
C ASN A 116 -10.86 4.92 -3.24
N PRO A 117 -11.66 4.53 -4.25
CA PRO A 117 -11.17 3.95 -5.49
C PRO A 117 -10.35 4.90 -6.37
N GLN A 118 -10.29 6.20 -6.03
CA GLN A 118 -9.39 7.14 -6.69
C GLN A 118 -7.96 7.05 -6.18
N VAL A 119 -7.72 6.29 -5.09
CA VAL A 119 -6.42 6.23 -4.42
C VAL A 119 -5.80 4.85 -4.59
N THR A 120 -4.52 4.81 -4.94
CA THR A 120 -3.70 3.59 -4.87
C THR A 120 -2.63 3.74 -3.81
N ALA A 121 -2.31 2.66 -3.10
CA ALA A 121 -1.23 2.58 -2.13
C ALA A 121 -0.33 1.40 -2.46
N GLU A 122 0.84 1.68 -2.98
CA GLU A 122 1.85 0.69 -3.35
C GLU A 122 3.08 0.81 -2.46
N ILE A 123 3.46 -0.30 -1.85
CA ILE A 123 4.58 -0.39 -0.93
C ILE A 123 5.77 -1.04 -1.64
N TYR A 124 6.96 -0.46 -1.48
CA TYR A 124 8.20 -0.94 -2.11
C TYR A 124 9.27 -1.22 -1.05
N ASP A 125 9.77 -2.45 -1.02
CA ASP A 125 10.98 -2.77 -0.26
C ASP A 125 12.21 -2.22 -1.00
N VAL A 126 12.78 -1.13 -0.49
CA VAL A 126 13.95 -0.48 -1.14
C VAL A 126 15.19 -1.35 -1.19
N MET A 127 15.25 -2.42 -0.40
CA MET A 127 16.34 -3.38 -0.48
C MET A 127 16.29 -4.21 -1.76
N LEU A 128 15.08 -4.43 -2.31
CA LEU A 128 14.89 -5.11 -3.58
C LEU A 128 14.85 -4.14 -4.76
N TYR A 129 14.42 -2.89 -4.53
CA TYR A 129 14.24 -1.89 -5.58
C TYR A 129 15.12 -0.64 -5.36
N PRO A 130 16.45 -0.76 -5.42
CA PRO A 130 17.37 0.36 -5.15
C PRO A 130 17.26 1.50 -6.17
N SER A 131 16.65 1.26 -7.33
CA SER A 131 16.35 2.29 -8.33
C SER A 131 15.40 3.36 -7.79
N TYR A 132 14.41 2.96 -6.99
CA TYR A 132 13.48 3.88 -6.34
C TYR A 132 14.18 4.74 -5.29
N GLN A 133 15.13 4.16 -4.54
CA GLN A 133 15.95 4.91 -3.59
C GLN A 133 16.72 6.05 -4.28
N LYS A 134 17.29 5.78 -5.44
CA LYS A 134 17.99 6.79 -6.24
C LYS A 134 17.03 7.83 -6.84
N ARG A 135 15.92 7.35 -7.43
CA ARG A 135 14.93 8.19 -8.11
C ARG A 135 14.37 9.29 -7.19
N TYR A 136 13.99 8.92 -5.97
CA TYR A 136 13.37 9.83 -5.01
C TYR A 136 14.35 10.38 -3.96
N LYS A 137 15.66 10.11 -4.13
CA LYS A 137 16.73 10.56 -3.20
C LYS A 137 16.41 10.21 -1.75
N VAL A 138 16.01 8.94 -1.53
CA VAL A 138 15.56 8.45 -0.22
C VAL A 138 16.69 8.53 0.79
N MET A 139 16.50 9.35 1.82
CA MET A 139 17.45 9.54 2.92
C MET A 139 17.13 8.68 4.14
N SER A 140 15.85 8.35 4.32
CA SER A 140 15.36 7.52 5.42
C SER A 140 14.04 6.87 5.05
N VAL A 141 13.65 5.80 5.78
CA VAL A 141 12.36 5.14 5.65
C VAL A 141 11.56 5.31 6.95
N PRO A 142 10.22 5.36 6.88
CA PRO A 142 9.41 5.34 5.66
C PRO A 142 9.59 6.62 4.82
N CYS A 143 9.58 6.44 3.50
CA CYS A 143 9.55 7.54 2.56
C CYS A 143 8.23 7.50 1.78
N LEU A 144 7.47 8.57 1.88
CA LEU A 144 6.21 8.78 1.18
C LEU A 144 6.48 9.48 -0.16
N VAL A 145 5.91 8.96 -1.22
CA VAL A 145 5.92 9.60 -2.54
C VAL A 145 4.49 9.68 -3.04
N VAL A 146 4.04 10.88 -3.37
CA VAL A 146 2.70 11.14 -3.89
C VAL A 146 2.77 11.64 -5.32
N ASN A 147 2.07 10.97 -6.22
CA ASN A 147 2.00 11.27 -7.66
C ASN A 147 3.38 11.40 -8.34
N ASP A 148 4.41 10.69 -7.82
CA ASP A 148 5.81 10.76 -8.28
C ASP A 148 6.48 12.15 -8.15
N GLU A 149 5.81 13.13 -7.56
CA GLU A 149 6.22 14.54 -7.48
C GLU A 149 6.55 14.98 -6.05
N HIS A 150 5.71 14.61 -5.08
CA HIS A 150 5.85 15.05 -3.69
C HIS A 150 6.51 13.96 -2.85
N VAL A 151 7.62 14.30 -2.19
CA VAL A 151 8.40 13.37 -1.37
C VAL A 151 8.45 13.87 0.07
N ALA A 152 8.09 13.02 1.01
CA ALA A 152 8.18 13.29 2.44
C ALA A 152 8.75 12.09 3.20
N PHE A 153 9.31 12.33 4.37
CA PHE A 153 9.96 11.32 5.19
C PHE A 153 9.30 11.20 6.56
N GLY A 154 9.46 10.04 7.16
CA GLY A 154 9.06 9.79 8.51
C GLY A 154 7.64 9.24 8.66
N ARG A 155 7.39 8.75 9.86
CA ARG A 155 6.11 8.20 10.28
C ARG A 155 4.99 9.24 10.14
N LYS A 156 3.81 8.80 9.70
CA LYS A 156 2.57 9.58 9.73
C LYS A 156 1.42 8.64 10.14
N THR A 157 0.61 9.13 11.05
CA THR A 157 -0.71 8.55 11.34
C THR A 157 -1.69 8.89 10.22
N LEU A 158 -2.87 8.27 10.22
CA LEU A 158 -3.89 8.56 9.21
C LEU A 158 -4.32 10.05 9.17
N PRO A 159 -4.59 10.74 10.31
CA PRO A 159 -4.83 12.18 10.29
C PRO A 159 -3.66 12.99 9.73
N GLU A 160 -2.44 12.71 10.16
CA GLU A 160 -1.23 13.42 9.70
C GLU A 160 -0.95 13.20 8.21
N LEU A 161 -1.27 12.00 7.68
CA LEU A 161 -1.18 11.75 6.24
C LEU A 161 -2.20 12.58 5.47
N LEU A 162 -3.46 12.62 5.95
CA LEU A 162 -4.50 13.44 5.33
C LEU A 162 -4.15 14.93 5.40
N ASP A 163 -3.62 15.43 6.52
CA ASP A 163 -3.15 16.82 6.63
C ASP A 163 -2.10 17.12 5.57
N TYR A 164 -1.12 16.24 5.41
CA TYR A 164 -0.09 16.39 4.37
C TYR A 164 -0.68 16.35 2.95
N LEU A 165 -1.64 15.47 2.68
CA LEU A 165 -2.31 15.40 1.37
C LEU A 165 -3.11 16.68 1.08
N ASP A 166 -3.81 17.24 2.06
CA ASP A 166 -4.56 18.50 1.92
C ASP A 166 -3.64 19.69 1.60
N GLU A 167 -2.38 19.66 2.07
CA GLU A 167 -1.38 20.72 1.80
C GLU A 167 -0.85 20.68 0.36
N ILE A 168 -0.78 19.49 -0.27
CA ILE A 168 -0.10 19.32 -1.56
C ILE A 168 -1.06 19.14 -2.76
N LEU A 169 -2.37 18.92 -2.52
CA LEU A 169 -3.39 18.68 -3.55
C LEU A 169 -4.24 19.92 -3.83
#